data_9146a889401dd4c58e756bd91602a026
#
_entry.id   9146a889401dd4c58e756bd91602a026
#
_cell.length_a   1.000
_cell.length_b   1.000
_cell.length_c   1.000
_cell.angle_alpha   90.00
_cell.angle_beta   90.00
_cell.angle_gamma   90.00
#
_symmetry.space_group_name_H-M   'P 1'
#
loop_
_entity.id
_entity.type
_entity.pdbx_description
1 polymer ?
#
loop_
_entity_poly.entity_id
_entity_poly.type
_entity_poly.pdbx_seq_one_letter_code
_entity_poly.pdbx_strand_id
1 'polypeptide(L)'
;MQKILIILRHEFLTIVTKPSFWIGLLVVPVITSVIFGVIAIGSVAAAAATSARKSAEAPRPQGYVDLSQLIDTQYLTGTMLLQPFANTATAQEALNSSQISGYYLVPQDVLTTGDVKFISNEFSPFEDMSKTNNFRRVLELSLLKGDAALLQRVNEPVNLQARTSLAPADQQRNVFGDFSPLPFAVCLLFFMVLITASSYLMNTVSTEKENRVMEVLMSSVTPIELLTGKILGLGILGLIQLALWLVSGLTILQNPVVASYVDPVSGVAVAWSVLYFVFGYLIYAALMAGLGALMPGTKEASQYVFFVMLPLLIPLYLNSAITNDPNGTLATALSLVPLTSPIVMPMRLVGEGAPLLQILAGLGLLIVAVLATIWLVARVFRAQALLSGNKPSLASLVAALRK
;
A
#
# COMPACT_ATOMS: atom_id res chain seq x y z
N MET A 1 -19.15 32.77 -12.50
CA MET A 1 -17.82 32.48 -11.92
C MET A 1 -17.61 33.14 -10.53
N GLN A 2 -17.94 34.41 -10.32
CA GLN A 2 -17.77 35.03 -8.99
C GLN A 2 -18.51 34.31 -7.88
N LYS A 3 -19.74 33.85 -8.09
CA LYS A 3 -20.54 33.11 -7.09
C LYS A 3 -19.89 31.81 -6.69
N ILE A 4 -19.35 31.03 -7.65
CA ILE A 4 -18.63 29.77 -7.41
C ILE A 4 -17.39 30.02 -6.53
N LEU A 5 -16.64 31.11 -6.80
CA LEU A 5 -15.44 31.44 -6.04
C LEU A 5 -15.78 31.85 -4.58
N ILE A 6 -16.90 32.58 -4.37
CA ILE A 6 -17.37 32.92 -3.04
C ILE A 6 -17.74 31.68 -2.23
N ILE A 7 -18.49 30.76 -2.85
CA ILE A 7 -18.88 29.49 -2.21
C ILE A 7 -17.62 28.64 -1.91
N LEU A 8 -16.72 28.49 -2.87
CA LEU A 8 -15.46 27.77 -2.70
C LEU A 8 -14.67 28.30 -1.50
N ARG A 9 -14.47 29.63 -1.45
CA ARG A 9 -13.75 30.27 -0.35
C ARG A 9 -14.44 30.04 0.99
N HIS A 10 -15.76 30.17 1.03
CA HIS A 10 -16.54 29.94 2.24
C HIS A 10 -16.39 28.50 2.76
N GLU A 11 -16.57 27.49 1.89
CA GLU A 11 -16.45 26.10 2.24
C GLU A 11 -15.04 25.75 2.73
N PHE A 12 -14.03 26.22 2.00
CA PHE A 12 -12.64 26.02 2.37
C PHE A 12 -12.33 26.59 3.76
N LEU A 13 -12.67 27.87 4.00
CA LEU A 13 -12.39 28.52 5.27
C LEU A 13 -13.18 27.88 6.43
N THR A 14 -14.44 27.52 6.20
CA THR A 14 -15.29 26.91 7.23
C THR A 14 -14.71 25.59 7.77
N ILE A 15 -14.02 24.81 6.95
CA ILE A 15 -13.42 23.54 7.37
C ILE A 15 -12.00 23.75 7.90
N VAL A 16 -11.16 24.53 7.20
CA VAL A 16 -9.76 24.75 7.58
C VAL A 16 -9.64 25.41 8.97
N THR A 17 -10.61 26.24 9.37
CA THR A 17 -10.61 26.88 10.69
C THR A 17 -11.03 25.94 11.83
N LYS A 18 -11.59 24.75 11.52
CA LYS A 18 -12.00 23.79 12.55
C LYS A 18 -10.80 22.96 13.05
N PRO A 19 -10.53 22.94 14.36
CA PRO A 19 -9.46 22.11 14.91
C PRO A 19 -9.61 20.61 14.59
N SER A 20 -10.85 20.12 14.50
CA SER A 20 -11.15 18.72 14.14
C SER A 20 -10.62 18.32 12.76
N PHE A 21 -10.54 19.26 11.80
CA PHE A 21 -9.94 19.02 10.49
C PHE A 21 -8.45 18.72 10.63
N TRP A 22 -7.70 19.53 11.37
CA TRP A 22 -6.26 19.37 11.56
C TRP A 22 -5.93 18.11 12.35
N ILE A 23 -6.76 17.77 13.36
CA ILE A 23 -6.61 16.50 14.08
C ILE A 23 -6.78 15.34 13.11
N GLY A 24 -7.86 15.29 12.33
CA GLY A 24 -8.09 14.25 11.33
C GLY A 24 -7.00 14.17 10.25
N LEU A 25 -6.50 15.35 9.83
CA LEU A 25 -5.42 15.45 8.84
C LEU A 25 -4.09 14.85 9.35
N LEU A 26 -3.74 15.10 10.62
CA LEU A 26 -2.46 14.74 11.22
C LEU A 26 -2.47 13.34 11.87
N VAL A 27 -3.62 12.81 12.26
CA VAL A 27 -3.73 11.54 12.98
C VAL A 27 -3.05 10.40 12.22
N VAL A 28 -3.29 10.26 10.92
CA VAL A 28 -2.72 9.16 10.14
C VAL A 28 -1.20 9.31 9.97
N PRO A 29 -0.64 10.46 9.52
CA PRO A 29 0.80 10.65 9.48
C PRO A 29 1.50 10.48 10.84
N VAL A 30 0.89 10.95 11.91
CA VAL A 30 1.45 10.81 13.26
C VAL A 30 1.45 9.34 13.70
N ILE A 31 0.33 8.63 13.53
CA ILE A 31 0.25 7.21 13.90
C ILE A 31 1.25 6.39 13.07
N THR A 32 1.31 6.61 11.75
CA THR A 32 2.27 5.90 10.90
C THR A 32 3.70 6.22 11.29
N SER A 33 4.04 7.49 11.54
CA SER A 33 5.38 7.89 11.99
C SER A 33 5.75 7.27 13.35
N VAL A 34 4.81 7.19 14.29
CA VAL A 34 5.00 6.55 15.59
C VAL A 34 5.23 5.05 15.43
N ILE A 35 4.41 4.37 14.62
CA ILE A 35 4.58 2.93 14.36
C ILE A 35 5.96 2.65 13.75
N PHE A 36 6.33 3.37 12.69
CA PHE A 36 7.65 3.20 12.07
C PHE A 36 8.79 3.62 13.01
N GLY A 37 8.61 4.65 13.83
CA GLY A 37 9.57 5.05 14.86
C GLY A 37 9.78 3.95 15.91
N VAL A 38 8.72 3.32 16.38
CA VAL A 38 8.79 2.20 17.33
C VAL A 38 9.49 1.00 16.70
N ILE A 39 9.16 0.67 15.44
CA ILE A 39 9.82 -0.43 14.71
C ILE A 39 11.32 -0.12 14.54
N ALA A 40 11.69 1.11 14.15
CA ALA A 40 13.07 1.52 13.97
C ALA A 40 13.86 1.47 15.29
N ILE A 41 13.30 1.99 16.39
CA ILE A 41 13.92 1.93 17.72
C ILE A 41 14.04 0.48 18.18
N GLY A 42 12.99 -0.33 17.98
CA GLY A 42 12.98 -1.75 18.32
C GLY A 42 14.05 -2.53 17.54
N SER A 43 14.24 -2.25 16.26
CA SER A 43 15.28 -2.89 15.45
C SER A 43 16.70 -2.50 15.88
N VAL A 44 16.92 -1.22 16.21
CA VAL A 44 18.21 -0.73 16.76
C VAL A 44 18.47 -1.33 18.14
N ALA A 45 17.47 -1.38 19.02
CA ALA A 45 17.60 -1.98 20.34
C ALA A 45 17.86 -3.50 20.24
N ALA A 46 17.19 -4.21 19.33
CA ALA A 46 17.44 -5.62 19.08
C ALA A 46 18.85 -5.86 18.53
N ALA A 47 19.31 -5.02 17.59
CA ALA A 47 20.67 -5.07 17.04
C ALA A 47 21.72 -4.77 18.13
N ALA A 48 21.48 -3.80 19.00
CA ALA A 48 22.36 -3.49 20.13
C ALA A 48 22.39 -4.62 21.18
N ALA A 49 21.24 -5.23 21.48
CA ALA A 49 21.15 -6.37 22.40
C ALA A 49 21.87 -7.61 21.86
N THR A 50 21.74 -7.90 20.54
CA THR A 50 22.46 -8.98 19.89
C THR A 50 23.97 -8.71 19.82
N SER A 51 24.38 -7.46 19.59
CA SER A 51 25.79 -7.07 19.64
C SER A 51 26.38 -7.19 21.05
N ALA A 52 25.65 -6.75 22.07
CA ALA A 52 26.05 -6.87 23.48
C ALA A 52 26.15 -8.35 23.93
N ARG A 53 25.22 -9.21 23.51
CA ARG A 53 25.30 -10.66 23.74
C ARG A 53 26.48 -11.30 23.01
N LYS A 54 26.75 -10.91 21.76
CA LYS A 54 27.94 -11.36 20.99
C LYS A 54 29.25 -10.96 21.65
N SER A 55 29.31 -9.81 22.31
CA SER A 55 30.50 -9.35 23.01
C SER A 55 30.70 -10.06 24.36
N ALA A 56 29.63 -10.61 24.95
CA ALA A 56 29.64 -11.30 26.24
C ALA A 56 29.87 -12.83 26.13
N GLU A 57 29.56 -13.44 24.99
CA GLU A 57 29.75 -14.87 24.74
C GLU A 57 30.81 -15.07 23.66
N ALA A 58 31.86 -15.83 23.97
CA ALA A 58 32.83 -16.25 22.94
C ALA A 58 32.06 -16.94 21.80
N PRO A 59 32.39 -16.64 20.52
CA PRO A 59 31.66 -17.20 19.38
C PRO A 59 31.79 -18.72 19.40
N ARG A 60 30.67 -19.42 19.67
CA ARG A 60 30.64 -20.89 19.64
C ARG A 60 30.81 -21.36 18.19
N PRO A 61 31.64 -22.35 17.93
CA PRO A 61 31.82 -22.90 16.60
C PRO A 61 30.48 -23.49 16.07
N GLN A 62 30.36 -23.55 14.75
CA GLN A 62 29.29 -24.28 14.09
C GLN A 62 29.79 -25.64 13.60
N GLY A 63 28.91 -26.64 13.62
CA GLY A 63 29.21 -27.95 13.08
C GLY A 63 28.77 -28.09 11.63
N TYR A 64 29.35 -29.05 10.92
CA TYR A 64 28.78 -29.55 9.69
C TYR A 64 28.97 -31.08 9.57
N VAL A 65 27.99 -31.72 8.96
CA VAL A 65 28.01 -33.15 8.59
C VAL A 65 27.87 -33.18 7.09
N ASP A 66 28.95 -33.56 6.41
CA ASP A 66 28.98 -33.64 4.94
C ASP A 66 28.90 -35.14 4.51
N LEU A 67 27.69 -35.53 4.08
CA LEU A 67 27.45 -36.87 3.53
C LEU A 67 27.75 -36.94 2.02
N SER A 68 27.91 -35.78 1.38
CA SER A 68 28.21 -35.66 -0.06
C SER A 68 29.68 -35.64 -0.39
N GLN A 69 30.55 -35.41 0.60
CA GLN A 69 32.01 -35.24 0.45
C GLN A 69 32.40 -34.09 -0.51
N LEU A 70 31.55 -33.06 -0.59
CA LEU A 70 31.74 -31.90 -1.47
C LEU A 70 32.51 -30.77 -0.81
N ILE A 71 32.54 -30.71 0.53
CA ILE A 71 33.17 -29.59 1.26
C ILE A 71 34.67 -29.81 1.30
N ASP A 72 35.42 -28.93 0.63
CA ASP A 72 36.88 -28.93 0.69
C ASP A 72 37.33 -28.04 1.87
N THR A 73 38.07 -28.68 2.78
CA THR A 73 38.53 -28.05 4.03
C THR A 73 39.48 -26.85 3.79
N GLN A 74 40.11 -26.73 2.62
CA GLN A 74 40.96 -25.58 2.28
C GLN A 74 40.18 -24.28 2.18
N TYR A 75 38.86 -24.30 1.89
CA TYR A 75 38.01 -23.10 1.80
C TYR A 75 37.33 -22.75 3.10
N LEU A 76 37.56 -23.50 4.18
CA LEU A 76 37.07 -23.20 5.53
C LEU A 76 37.90 -22.11 6.25
N THR A 77 38.95 -21.59 5.62
CA THR A 77 39.84 -20.56 6.19
C THR A 77 39.18 -19.18 6.14
N GLY A 78 38.95 -18.59 7.29
CA GLY A 78 38.40 -17.23 7.45
C GLY A 78 37.61 -17.08 8.74
N THR A 79 36.61 -16.30 8.72
CA THR A 79 35.80 -15.84 9.87
C THR A 79 34.84 -16.90 10.47
N MET A 80 34.76 -18.12 9.93
CA MET A 80 33.89 -19.18 10.44
C MET A 80 34.67 -20.28 11.13
N LEU A 81 34.37 -20.47 12.42
CA LEU A 81 34.79 -21.65 13.18
C LEU A 81 33.83 -22.80 12.85
N LEU A 82 34.07 -23.49 11.72
CA LEU A 82 33.31 -24.68 11.30
C LEU A 82 34.04 -25.94 11.74
N GLN A 83 33.35 -26.85 12.47
CA GLN A 83 33.90 -28.14 12.92
C GLN A 83 33.26 -29.28 12.15
N PRO A 84 34.05 -30.19 11.55
CA PRO A 84 33.50 -31.36 10.90
C PRO A 84 33.04 -32.39 11.92
N PHE A 85 31.90 -33.04 11.66
CA PHE A 85 31.37 -34.16 12.42
C PHE A 85 31.18 -35.36 11.50
N ALA A 86 31.53 -36.53 11.99
CA ALA A 86 31.47 -37.77 11.19
C ALA A 86 30.03 -38.23 10.90
N ASN A 87 29.09 -37.89 11.78
CA ASN A 87 27.69 -38.25 11.61
C ASN A 87 26.76 -37.27 12.37
N THR A 88 25.46 -37.36 12.08
CA THR A 88 24.44 -36.53 12.71
C THR A 88 24.29 -36.76 14.23
N ALA A 89 24.59 -37.98 14.73
CA ALA A 89 24.47 -38.28 16.13
C ALA A 89 25.51 -37.51 16.97
N THR A 90 26.78 -37.51 16.51
CA THR A 90 27.86 -36.79 17.18
C THR A 90 27.69 -35.26 17.10
N ALA A 91 27.14 -34.74 15.99
CA ALA A 91 26.82 -33.34 15.85
C ALA A 91 25.65 -32.93 16.78
N GLN A 92 24.64 -33.77 16.91
CA GLN A 92 23.51 -33.55 17.81
C GLN A 92 23.93 -33.56 19.29
N GLU A 93 24.85 -34.46 19.67
CA GLU A 93 25.40 -34.52 21.01
C GLU A 93 26.21 -33.25 21.35
N ALA A 94 27.03 -32.77 20.42
CA ALA A 94 27.76 -31.51 20.54
C ALA A 94 26.84 -30.30 20.62
N LEU A 95 25.71 -30.31 19.93
CA LEU A 95 24.67 -29.29 20.04
C LEU A 95 23.99 -29.31 21.40
N ASN A 96 23.60 -30.48 21.89
CA ASN A 96 22.94 -30.65 23.19
C ASN A 96 23.87 -30.29 24.37
N SER A 97 25.18 -30.54 24.23
CA SER A 97 26.19 -30.13 25.20
C SER A 97 26.64 -28.66 25.06
N SER A 98 26.02 -27.88 24.18
CA SER A 98 26.32 -26.47 23.92
C SER A 98 27.76 -26.21 23.46
N GLN A 99 28.46 -27.20 22.92
CA GLN A 99 29.78 -27.06 22.32
C GLN A 99 29.73 -26.32 20.98
N ILE A 100 28.63 -26.49 20.21
CA ILE A 100 28.36 -25.80 18.95
C ILE A 100 27.03 -25.04 19.02
N SER A 101 26.89 -23.98 18.25
CA SER A 101 25.66 -23.18 18.17
C SER A 101 24.60 -23.78 17.23
N GLY A 102 24.99 -24.65 16.33
CA GLY A 102 24.17 -25.35 15.35
C GLY A 102 25.05 -26.12 14.39
N TYR A 103 24.45 -26.97 13.56
CA TYR A 103 25.20 -27.69 12.53
C TYR A 103 24.43 -27.77 11.20
N TYR A 104 25.20 -27.82 10.11
CA TYR A 104 24.69 -28.00 8.76
C TYR A 104 24.72 -29.48 8.39
N LEU A 105 23.65 -29.99 7.83
CA LEU A 105 23.57 -31.33 7.25
C LEU A 105 23.52 -31.19 5.74
N VAL A 106 24.59 -31.65 5.08
CA VAL A 106 24.70 -31.70 3.62
C VAL A 106 24.40 -33.14 3.19
N PRO A 107 23.25 -33.42 2.58
CA PRO A 107 22.87 -34.76 2.17
C PRO A 107 23.63 -35.18 0.90
N GLN A 108 23.62 -36.50 0.58
CA GLN A 108 24.31 -37.04 -0.60
C GLN A 108 23.73 -36.51 -1.92
N ASP A 109 22.46 -36.20 -1.95
CA ASP A 109 21.71 -35.75 -3.11
C ASP A 109 21.66 -34.20 -3.26
N VAL A 110 22.51 -33.49 -2.50
CA VAL A 110 22.53 -32.01 -2.50
C VAL A 110 22.74 -31.40 -3.89
N LEU A 111 23.47 -32.08 -4.78
CA LEU A 111 23.68 -31.58 -6.16
C LEU A 111 22.43 -31.66 -7.03
N THR A 112 21.45 -32.49 -6.68
CA THR A 112 20.18 -32.62 -7.41
C THR A 112 19.05 -31.87 -6.76
N THR A 113 19.02 -31.79 -5.42
CA THR A 113 17.95 -31.15 -4.65
C THR A 113 18.29 -29.72 -4.27
N GLY A 114 19.55 -29.37 -4.08
CA GLY A 114 20.01 -28.07 -3.57
C GLY A 114 19.74 -27.88 -2.08
N ASP A 115 19.18 -28.86 -1.37
CA ASP A 115 18.72 -28.74 0.00
C ASP A 115 19.83 -28.98 1.01
N VAL A 116 20.11 -28.00 1.86
CA VAL A 116 20.96 -28.12 3.05
C VAL A 116 20.14 -27.77 4.27
N LYS A 117 20.19 -28.59 5.32
CA LYS A 117 19.44 -28.34 6.56
C LYS A 117 20.35 -27.75 7.62
N PHE A 118 19.96 -26.63 8.21
CA PHE A 118 20.58 -26.10 9.41
C PHE A 118 19.76 -26.49 10.64
N ILE A 119 20.42 -27.07 11.65
CA ILE A 119 19.80 -27.57 12.87
C ILE A 119 20.39 -26.80 14.06
N SER A 120 19.54 -26.12 14.80
CA SER A 120 19.92 -25.30 15.97
C SER A 120 18.87 -25.45 17.06
N ASN A 121 19.28 -25.26 18.33
CA ASN A 121 18.36 -25.20 19.45
C ASN A 121 17.78 -23.80 19.69
N GLU A 122 18.32 -22.77 19.04
CA GLU A 122 17.86 -21.38 19.13
C GLU A 122 17.31 -20.91 17.80
N PHE A 123 16.10 -20.38 17.80
CA PHE A 123 15.49 -19.80 16.60
C PHE A 123 15.80 -18.31 16.53
N SER A 124 16.62 -17.89 15.56
CA SER A 124 16.97 -16.50 15.32
C SER A 124 16.93 -16.20 13.81
N PRO A 125 15.78 -15.75 13.26
CA PRO A 125 15.57 -15.64 11.82
C PRO A 125 16.60 -14.76 11.10
N PHE A 126 17.06 -13.67 11.74
CA PHE A 126 18.03 -12.74 11.14
C PHE A 126 19.48 -13.24 11.23
N GLU A 127 19.82 -13.96 12.31
CA GLU A 127 21.14 -14.53 12.52
C GLU A 127 21.35 -15.78 11.66
N ASP A 128 20.29 -16.56 11.50
CA ASP A 128 20.29 -17.77 10.68
C ASP A 128 20.48 -17.46 9.19
N MET A 129 19.90 -16.36 8.67
CA MET A 129 20.13 -15.90 7.29
C MET A 129 21.60 -15.52 7.04
N SER A 130 22.23 -14.80 7.97
CA SER A 130 23.65 -14.41 7.86
C SER A 130 24.59 -15.61 7.91
N LYS A 131 24.32 -16.56 8.81
CA LYS A 131 25.08 -17.80 8.98
C LYS A 131 24.94 -18.70 7.73
N THR A 132 23.72 -18.83 7.22
CA THR A 132 23.41 -19.61 6.01
C THR A 132 24.12 -19.06 4.77
N ASN A 133 24.19 -17.75 4.60
CA ASN A 133 24.90 -17.13 3.48
C ASN A 133 26.41 -17.42 3.51
N ASN A 134 27.01 -17.45 4.69
CA ASN A 134 28.43 -17.76 4.83
C ASN A 134 28.72 -19.24 4.53
N PHE A 135 27.90 -20.16 5.03
CA PHE A 135 28.06 -21.59 4.73
C PHE A 135 27.83 -21.90 3.25
N ARG A 136 26.81 -21.27 2.66
CA ARG A 136 26.54 -21.33 1.22
C ARG A 136 27.78 -20.94 0.40
N ARG A 137 28.47 -19.86 0.79
CA ARG A 137 29.69 -19.41 0.10
C ARG A 137 30.81 -20.44 0.17
N VAL A 138 30.96 -21.15 1.29
CA VAL A 138 31.94 -22.24 1.43
C VAL A 138 31.61 -23.39 0.50
N LEU A 139 30.33 -23.76 0.42
CA LEU A 139 29.86 -24.83 -0.46
C LEU A 139 30.07 -24.44 -1.94
N GLU A 140 29.73 -23.23 -2.32
CA GLU A 140 29.93 -22.69 -3.68
C GLU A 140 31.41 -22.68 -4.07
N LEU A 141 32.31 -22.21 -3.17
CA LEU A 141 33.75 -22.22 -3.39
C LEU A 141 34.29 -23.67 -3.55
N SER A 142 33.81 -24.61 -2.77
CA SER A 142 34.18 -26.00 -2.86
C SER A 142 33.73 -26.60 -4.19
N LEU A 143 32.53 -26.31 -4.66
CA LEU A 143 31.99 -26.74 -5.96
C LEU A 143 32.75 -26.14 -7.15
N LEU A 144 33.16 -24.88 -7.04
CA LEU A 144 33.86 -24.13 -8.10
C LEU A 144 35.39 -24.24 -7.99
N LYS A 145 35.90 -25.10 -7.11
CA LYS A 145 37.33 -25.34 -6.88
C LYS A 145 38.12 -24.06 -6.61
N GLY A 146 37.49 -23.08 -5.90
CA GLY A 146 38.10 -21.81 -5.51
C GLY A 146 38.14 -20.75 -6.59
N ASP A 147 37.52 -20.94 -7.74
CA ASP A 147 37.45 -19.89 -8.77
C ASP A 147 36.51 -18.76 -8.34
N ALA A 148 37.10 -17.67 -7.79
CA ALA A 148 36.37 -16.51 -7.33
C ALA A 148 35.67 -15.75 -8.48
N ALA A 149 36.20 -15.82 -9.70
CA ALA A 149 35.60 -15.15 -10.86
C ALA A 149 34.33 -15.89 -11.33
N LEU A 150 34.37 -17.23 -11.30
CA LEU A 150 33.21 -18.08 -11.54
C LEU A 150 32.17 -17.91 -10.43
N LEU A 151 32.58 -17.80 -9.17
CA LEU A 151 31.70 -17.54 -8.04
C LEU A 151 30.94 -16.23 -8.21
N GLN A 152 31.63 -15.15 -8.59
CA GLN A 152 30.99 -13.86 -8.86
C GLN A 152 30.02 -13.93 -10.04
N ARG A 153 30.36 -14.68 -11.10
CA ARG A 153 29.45 -14.89 -12.24
C ARG A 153 28.25 -15.77 -11.93
N VAL A 154 28.37 -16.72 -11.00
CA VAL A 154 27.26 -17.55 -10.54
C VAL A 154 26.30 -16.74 -9.66
N ASN A 155 26.84 -15.88 -8.79
CA ASN A 155 26.04 -15.02 -7.92
C ASN A 155 25.48 -13.78 -8.64
N GLU A 156 26.18 -13.29 -9.66
CA GLU A 156 25.74 -12.18 -10.52
C GLU A 156 25.91 -12.57 -12.00
N PRO A 157 25.10 -13.49 -12.53
CA PRO A 157 25.31 -14.08 -13.85
C PRO A 157 25.16 -13.08 -14.99
N VAL A 158 24.40 -12.02 -14.82
CA VAL A 158 24.19 -10.94 -15.80
C VAL A 158 23.83 -9.67 -15.06
N ASN A 159 24.40 -8.54 -15.50
CA ASN A 159 23.93 -7.21 -15.05
C ASN A 159 22.61 -6.89 -15.78
N LEU A 160 21.52 -7.47 -15.32
CA LEU A 160 20.19 -7.26 -15.88
C LEU A 160 19.68 -5.89 -15.42
N GLN A 161 19.72 -4.91 -16.29
CA GLN A 161 19.08 -3.61 -16.08
C GLN A 161 17.56 -3.68 -16.13
N ALA A 162 16.99 -4.81 -16.50
CA ALA A 162 15.56 -5.07 -16.47
C ALA A 162 15.30 -6.43 -15.79
N ARG A 163 14.69 -6.43 -14.62
CA ARG A 163 14.13 -7.63 -14.00
C ARG A 163 12.82 -7.99 -14.70
N THR A 164 12.89 -8.79 -15.75
CA THR A 164 11.71 -9.53 -16.19
C THR A 164 11.71 -10.82 -15.41
N SER A 165 10.92 -10.90 -14.35
CA SER A 165 10.78 -12.12 -13.56
C SER A 165 10.00 -13.15 -14.38
N LEU A 166 10.70 -14.15 -14.92
CA LEU A 166 10.09 -15.38 -15.47
C LEU A 166 9.98 -16.47 -14.38
N ALA A 167 10.28 -16.14 -13.14
CA ALA A 167 10.14 -17.09 -12.03
C ALA A 167 8.65 -17.28 -11.71
N PRO A 168 8.20 -18.54 -11.50
CA PRO A 168 6.87 -18.81 -10.94
C PRO A 168 6.68 -18.04 -9.63
N ALA A 169 5.49 -17.50 -9.43
CA ALA A 169 5.14 -16.62 -8.30
C ALA A 169 5.36 -17.22 -6.89
N ASP A 170 5.61 -18.54 -6.80
CA ASP A 170 5.83 -19.28 -5.57
C ASP A 170 7.27 -19.20 -5.01
N GLN A 171 8.24 -18.60 -5.71
CA GLN A 171 9.63 -18.48 -5.26
C GLN A 171 10.04 -17.11 -4.72
N GLN A 172 9.21 -16.10 -4.84
CA GLN A 172 9.44 -14.80 -4.19
C GLN A 172 8.78 -14.75 -2.81
N ARG A 173 9.31 -15.50 -1.83
CA ARG A 173 8.95 -15.31 -0.43
C ARG A 173 9.53 -13.99 0.06
N ASN A 174 8.76 -12.92 -0.11
CA ASN A 174 8.99 -11.67 0.60
C ASN A 174 8.84 -11.93 2.12
N VAL A 175 9.55 -11.16 2.95
CA VAL A 175 9.43 -11.21 4.43
C VAL A 175 7.97 -11.06 4.90
N PHE A 176 7.12 -10.47 4.06
CA PHE A 176 5.68 -10.28 4.28
C PHE A 176 4.79 -11.32 3.58
N GLY A 177 5.34 -12.43 3.04
CA GLY A 177 4.60 -13.39 2.21
C GLY A 177 4.12 -12.76 0.91
N ASP A 178 2.86 -13.03 0.52
CA ASP A 178 2.22 -12.44 -0.66
C ASP A 178 1.75 -11.00 -0.46
N PHE A 179 2.15 -10.35 0.65
CA PHE A 179 1.75 -8.99 0.99
C PHE A 179 2.78 -7.98 0.50
N SER A 180 2.38 -7.11 -0.42
CA SER A 180 3.19 -5.99 -0.91
C SER A 180 2.86 -4.71 -0.13
N PRO A 181 3.74 -4.24 0.77
CA PRO A 181 3.41 -3.17 1.71
C PRO A 181 3.18 -1.82 1.03
N LEU A 182 3.89 -1.50 -0.04
CA LEU A 182 3.79 -0.19 -0.69
C LEU A 182 2.49 -0.01 -1.49
N PRO A 183 2.07 -0.91 -2.40
CA PRO A 183 0.76 -0.83 -3.04
C PRO A 183 -0.39 -0.82 -2.02
N PHE A 184 -0.30 -1.59 -0.93
CA PHE A 184 -1.29 -1.58 0.13
C PHE A 184 -1.35 -0.22 0.86
N ALA A 185 -0.20 0.37 1.18
CA ALA A 185 -0.13 1.70 1.80
C ALA A 185 -0.76 2.76 0.89
N VAL A 186 -0.50 2.70 -0.42
CA VAL A 186 -1.13 3.58 -1.43
C VAL A 186 -2.64 3.35 -1.48
N CYS A 187 -3.09 2.09 -1.49
CA CYS A 187 -4.50 1.74 -1.45
C CYS A 187 -5.19 2.35 -0.21
N LEU A 188 -4.61 2.13 0.97
CA LEU A 188 -5.15 2.64 2.23
C LEU A 188 -5.16 4.17 2.28
N LEU A 189 -4.09 4.82 1.81
CA LEU A 189 -3.97 6.27 1.73
C LEU A 189 -5.10 6.85 0.86
N PHE A 190 -5.23 6.37 -0.37
CA PHE A 190 -6.27 6.85 -1.30
C PHE A 190 -7.67 6.58 -0.76
N PHE A 191 -7.92 5.39 -0.21
CA PHE A 191 -9.18 5.05 0.42
C PHE A 191 -9.53 6.04 1.54
N MET A 192 -8.61 6.28 2.47
CA MET A 192 -8.84 7.18 3.60
C MET A 192 -9.06 8.63 3.18
N VAL A 193 -8.27 9.14 2.22
CA VAL A 193 -8.43 10.52 1.74
C VAL A 193 -9.73 10.68 0.98
N LEU A 194 -10.09 9.73 0.10
CA LEU A 194 -11.33 9.80 -0.67
C LEU A 194 -12.57 9.73 0.23
N ILE A 195 -12.59 8.84 1.23
CA ILE A 195 -13.73 8.70 2.14
C ILE A 195 -13.88 9.96 3.02
N THR A 196 -12.79 10.48 3.57
CA THR A 196 -12.85 11.66 4.46
C THR A 196 -13.25 12.92 3.69
N ALA A 197 -12.59 13.22 2.58
CA ALA A 197 -12.85 14.39 1.77
C ALA A 197 -14.29 14.40 1.19
N SER A 198 -14.76 13.25 0.71
CA SER A 198 -16.11 13.12 0.15
C SER A 198 -17.20 13.17 1.24
N SER A 199 -16.93 12.62 2.43
CA SER A 199 -17.88 12.65 3.56
C SER A 199 -18.10 14.07 4.09
N TYR A 200 -17.10 14.95 4.01
CA TYR A 200 -17.30 16.36 4.34
C TYR A 200 -18.37 16.99 3.46
N LEU A 201 -18.37 16.69 2.15
CA LEU A 201 -19.37 17.24 1.23
C LEU A 201 -20.78 16.74 1.56
N MET A 202 -20.95 15.44 1.83
CA MET A 202 -22.23 14.89 2.25
C MET A 202 -22.74 15.59 3.53
N ASN A 203 -21.89 15.69 4.55
CA ASN A 203 -22.25 16.31 5.82
C ASN A 203 -22.67 17.77 5.64
N THR A 204 -21.92 18.54 4.84
CA THR A 204 -22.23 19.96 4.59
C THR A 204 -23.58 20.10 3.88
N VAL A 205 -23.81 19.30 2.80
CA VAL A 205 -25.06 19.33 2.04
C VAL A 205 -26.24 18.89 2.90
N SER A 206 -26.10 17.81 3.68
CA SER A 206 -27.17 17.31 4.56
C SER A 206 -27.52 18.32 5.66
N THR A 207 -26.51 18.94 6.30
CA THR A 207 -26.71 19.92 7.37
C THR A 207 -27.41 21.18 6.85
N GLU A 208 -27.01 21.67 5.68
CA GLU A 208 -27.68 22.85 5.07
C GLU A 208 -29.10 22.56 4.68
N LYS A 209 -29.38 21.35 4.20
CA LYS A 209 -30.77 20.91 3.90
C LYS A 209 -31.59 20.82 5.17
N GLU A 210 -31.07 20.16 6.22
CA GLU A 210 -31.73 19.99 7.51
C GLU A 210 -32.08 21.35 8.15
N ASN A 211 -31.19 22.35 8.05
CA ASN A 211 -31.38 23.70 8.57
C ASN A 211 -32.11 24.63 7.60
N ARG A 212 -32.63 24.16 6.46
CA ARG A 212 -33.27 24.94 5.40
C ARG A 212 -32.43 26.06 4.78
N VAL A 213 -31.11 26.05 5.04
CA VAL A 213 -30.17 27.03 4.44
C VAL A 213 -30.10 26.85 2.92
N MET A 214 -30.30 25.63 2.45
CA MET A 214 -30.33 25.30 1.02
C MET A 214 -31.41 26.09 0.27
N GLU A 215 -32.59 26.28 0.85
CA GLU A 215 -33.71 27.06 0.23
C GLU A 215 -33.34 28.53 0.06
N VAL A 216 -32.66 29.10 1.05
CA VAL A 216 -32.18 30.50 1.01
C VAL A 216 -31.04 30.63 -0.02
N LEU A 217 -30.09 29.71 -0.05
CA LEU A 217 -28.98 29.73 -1.01
C LEU A 217 -29.48 29.60 -2.46
N MET A 218 -30.45 28.73 -2.71
CA MET A 218 -31.01 28.51 -4.06
C MET A 218 -31.83 29.71 -4.58
N SER A 219 -32.25 30.67 -3.74
CA SER A 219 -32.82 31.92 -4.21
C SER A 219 -31.79 32.85 -4.88
N SER A 220 -30.50 32.65 -4.59
CA SER A 220 -29.42 33.54 -5.03
C SER A 220 -28.43 32.88 -5.99
N VAL A 221 -28.32 31.56 -5.99
CA VAL A 221 -27.38 30.78 -6.81
C VAL A 221 -28.06 29.58 -7.45
N THR A 222 -27.55 29.14 -8.60
CA THR A 222 -28.05 27.90 -9.24
C THR A 222 -27.51 26.65 -8.53
N PRO A 223 -28.26 25.52 -8.59
CA PRO A 223 -27.80 24.25 -8.03
C PRO A 223 -26.40 23.83 -8.50
N ILE A 224 -26.09 24.09 -9.78
CA ILE A 224 -24.79 23.77 -10.37
C ILE A 224 -23.68 24.66 -9.80
N GLU A 225 -23.92 25.96 -9.66
CA GLU A 225 -22.96 26.89 -9.05
C GLU A 225 -22.66 26.52 -7.59
N LEU A 226 -23.70 26.15 -6.83
CA LEU A 226 -23.57 25.73 -5.44
C LEU A 226 -22.75 24.44 -5.34
N LEU A 227 -23.14 23.40 -6.10
CA LEU A 227 -22.47 22.10 -6.09
C LEU A 227 -21.00 22.24 -6.54
N THR A 228 -20.75 22.96 -7.62
CA THR A 228 -19.39 23.16 -8.14
C THR A 228 -18.52 23.91 -7.12
N GLY A 229 -19.03 24.98 -6.49
CA GLY A 229 -18.28 25.71 -5.47
C GLY A 229 -17.92 24.84 -4.27
N LYS A 230 -18.85 24.00 -3.80
CA LYS A 230 -18.63 23.05 -2.70
C LYS A 230 -17.62 21.95 -3.06
N ILE A 231 -17.79 21.29 -4.22
CA ILE A 231 -16.88 20.25 -4.68
C ILE A 231 -15.46 20.79 -4.81
N LEU A 232 -15.28 21.96 -5.42
CA LEU A 232 -13.97 22.56 -5.58
C LEU A 232 -13.37 23.03 -4.25
N GLY A 233 -14.16 23.67 -3.37
CA GLY A 233 -13.70 24.14 -2.07
C GLY A 233 -13.21 23.01 -1.17
N LEU A 234 -13.97 21.93 -1.08
CA LEU A 234 -13.63 20.74 -0.29
C LEU A 234 -12.59 19.88 -1.00
N GLY A 235 -12.53 19.92 -2.34
CA GLY A 235 -11.50 19.24 -3.12
C GLY A 235 -10.10 19.76 -2.86
N ILE A 236 -9.95 21.07 -2.68
CA ILE A 236 -8.67 21.67 -2.27
C ILE A 236 -8.21 21.12 -0.93
N LEU A 237 -9.13 20.93 0.03
CA LEU A 237 -8.79 20.30 1.31
C LEU A 237 -8.34 18.85 1.14
N GLY A 238 -9.00 18.09 0.28
CA GLY A 238 -8.59 16.73 -0.06
C GLY A 238 -7.20 16.66 -0.72
N LEU A 239 -6.88 17.63 -1.59
CA LEU A 239 -5.55 17.74 -2.18
C LEU A 239 -4.47 18.12 -1.15
N ILE A 240 -4.78 19.01 -0.22
CA ILE A 240 -3.87 19.36 0.90
C ILE A 240 -3.62 18.12 1.76
N GLN A 241 -4.65 17.36 2.08
CA GLN A 241 -4.55 16.11 2.82
C GLN A 241 -3.68 15.10 2.08
N LEU A 242 -3.94 14.88 0.78
CA LEU A 242 -3.16 13.98 -0.05
C LEU A 242 -1.68 14.41 -0.10
N ALA A 243 -1.41 15.69 -0.35
CA ALA A 243 -0.05 16.23 -0.42
C ALA A 243 0.71 16.00 0.89
N LEU A 244 0.08 16.30 2.03
CA LEU A 244 0.69 16.11 3.35
C LEU A 244 0.99 14.62 3.61
N TRP A 245 0.09 13.72 3.26
CA TRP A 245 0.29 12.29 3.44
C TRP A 245 1.32 11.71 2.47
N LEU A 246 1.38 12.19 1.22
CA LEU A 246 2.43 11.83 0.28
C LEU A 246 3.81 12.29 0.76
N VAL A 247 3.94 13.54 1.23
CA VAL A 247 5.20 14.04 1.79
C VAL A 247 5.63 13.20 3.00
N SER A 248 4.70 12.88 3.90
CA SER A 248 4.98 12.00 5.05
C SER A 248 5.43 10.60 4.60
N GLY A 249 4.76 10.01 3.62
CA GLY A 249 5.16 8.72 3.05
C GLY A 249 6.54 8.75 2.41
N LEU A 250 6.83 9.77 1.60
CA LEU A 250 8.13 9.93 0.96
C LEU A 250 9.26 10.12 1.97
N THR A 251 9.02 10.80 3.10
CA THR A 251 10.03 10.92 4.17
C THR A 251 10.30 9.59 4.86
N ILE A 252 9.28 8.75 5.03
CA ILE A 252 9.44 7.37 5.55
C ILE A 252 10.28 6.51 4.59
N LEU A 253 10.06 6.64 3.28
CA LEU A 253 10.81 5.91 2.26
C LEU A 253 12.30 6.32 2.17
N GLN A 254 12.68 7.49 2.71
CA GLN A 254 14.09 7.89 2.80
C GLN A 254 14.86 7.15 3.92
N ASN A 255 14.17 6.47 4.83
CA ASN A 255 14.83 5.66 5.84
C ASN A 255 15.52 4.47 5.17
N PRO A 256 16.86 4.25 5.37
CA PRO A 256 17.59 3.18 4.71
C PRO A 256 17.01 1.78 4.94
N VAL A 257 16.44 1.54 6.13
CA VAL A 257 15.81 0.26 6.46
C VAL A 257 14.57 0.05 5.63
N VAL A 258 13.73 1.09 5.46
CA VAL A 258 12.50 1.00 4.66
C VAL A 258 12.82 0.93 3.17
N ALA A 259 13.79 1.74 2.72
CA ALA A 259 14.24 1.78 1.32
C ALA A 259 14.79 0.44 0.82
N SER A 260 15.31 -0.42 1.72
CA SER A 260 15.78 -1.76 1.34
C SER A 260 14.66 -2.74 0.99
N TYR A 261 13.41 -2.44 1.38
CA TYR A 261 12.23 -3.31 1.13
C TYR A 261 11.29 -2.76 0.06
N VAL A 262 11.57 -1.58 -0.49
CA VAL A 262 10.63 -0.89 -1.38
C VAL A 262 11.38 -0.32 -2.59
N ASP A 263 10.92 -0.66 -3.79
CA ASP A 263 11.47 -0.09 -5.01
C ASP A 263 11.16 1.41 -5.11
N PRO A 264 12.08 2.22 -5.71
CA PRO A 264 11.87 3.65 -5.86
C PRO A 264 10.64 3.97 -6.71
N VAL A 265 9.74 4.78 -6.18
CA VAL A 265 8.55 5.23 -6.91
C VAL A 265 8.93 6.31 -7.92
N SER A 266 8.58 6.13 -9.19
CA SER A 266 8.84 7.12 -10.22
C SER A 266 7.96 8.36 -10.05
N GLY A 267 8.52 9.56 -10.32
CA GLY A 267 7.73 10.80 -10.29
C GLY A 267 6.55 10.78 -11.27
N VAL A 268 6.67 10.05 -12.37
CA VAL A 268 5.58 9.85 -13.36
C VAL A 268 4.43 9.04 -12.76
N ALA A 269 4.73 7.98 -12.00
CA ALA A 269 3.71 7.19 -11.29
C ALA A 269 2.96 8.05 -10.26
N VAL A 270 3.69 8.91 -9.52
CA VAL A 270 3.06 9.86 -8.58
C VAL A 270 2.15 10.84 -9.32
N ALA A 271 2.60 11.41 -10.43
CA ALA A 271 1.79 12.38 -11.21
C ALA A 271 0.48 11.75 -11.72
N TRP A 272 0.53 10.55 -12.30
CA TRP A 272 -0.67 9.82 -12.71
C TRP A 272 -1.57 9.49 -11.52
N SER A 273 -1.00 9.08 -10.39
CA SER A 273 -1.76 8.77 -9.18
C SER A 273 -2.51 9.98 -8.65
N VAL A 274 -1.88 11.16 -8.62
CA VAL A 274 -2.55 12.42 -8.24
C VAL A 274 -3.69 12.75 -9.21
N LEU A 275 -3.51 12.54 -10.52
CA LEU A 275 -4.55 12.78 -11.51
C LEU A 275 -5.75 11.84 -11.29
N TYR A 276 -5.51 10.56 -11.07
CA TYR A 276 -6.56 9.59 -10.71
C TYR A 276 -7.26 9.95 -9.40
N PHE A 277 -6.52 10.48 -8.43
CA PHE A 277 -7.11 11.00 -7.19
C PHE A 277 -8.09 12.14 -7.45
N VAL A 278 -7.69 13.13 -8.26
CA VAL A 278 -8.55 14.31 -8.54
C VAL A 278 -9.88 13.86 -9.14
N PHE A 279 -9.86 13.03 -10.18
CA PHE A 279 -11.09 12.54 -10.81
C PHE A 279 -11.84 11.55 -9.92
N GLY A 280 -11.14 10.72 -9.15
CA GLY A 280 -11.72 9.85 -8.12
C GLY A 280 -12.43 10.65 -7.03
N TYR A 281 -11.82 11.73 -6.56
CA TYR A 281 -12.48 12.64 -5.62
C TYR A 281 -13.75 13.23 -6.24
N LEU A 282 -13.70 13.71 -7.48
CA LEU A 282 -14.86 14.33 -8.13
C LEU A 282 -16.06 13.38 -8.23
N ILE A 283 -15.84 12.10 -8.57
CA ILE A 283 -16.95 11.13 -8.67
C ILE A 283 -17.53 10.83 -7.28
N TYR A 284 -16.69 10.57 -6.27
CA TYR A 284 -17.16 10.27 -4.92
C TYR A 284 -17.76 11.49 -4.21
N ALA A 285 -17.21 12.67 -4.43
CA ALA A 285 -17.77 13.93 -3.94
C ALA A 285 -19.17 14.18 -4.52
N ALA A 286 -19.34 13.97 -5.83
CA ALA A 286 -20.65 14.10 -6.46
C ALA A 286 -21.66 13.07 -5.91
N LEU A 287 -21.27 11.80 -5.78
CA LEU A 287 -22.13 10.76 -5.20
C LEU A 287 -22.53 11.10 -3.75
N MET A 288 -21.57 11.56 -2.94
CA MET A 288 -21.82 11.95 -1.56
C MET A 288 -22.70 13.19 -1.44
N ALA A 289 -22.50 14.18 -2.32
CA ALA A 289 -23.40 15.34 -2.41
C ALA A 289 -24.84 14.90 -2.76
N GLY A 290 -24.96 13.99 -3.73
CA GLY A 290 -26.25 13.42 -4.11
C GLY A 290 -26.92 12.68 -2.96
N LEU A 291 -26.17 11.89 -2.21
CA LEU A 291 -26.64 11.19 -1.02
C LEU A 291 -27.12 12.19 0.04
N GLY A 292 -26.33 13.24 0.35
CA GLY A 292 -26.71 14.30 1.27
C GLY A 292 -27.99 15.05 0.86
N ALA A 293 -28.14 15.30 -0.45
CA ALA A 293 -29.34 15.92 -0.97
C ALA A 293 -30.58 15.01 -0.88
N LEU A 294 -30.43 13.71 -1.09
CA LEU A 294 -31.56 12.76 -1.09
C LEU A 294 -32.10 12.49 0.32
N MET A 295 -31.22 12.38 1.31
CA MET A 295 -31.63 11.98 2.66
C MET A 295 -32.25 13.15 3.43
N PRO A 296 -33.17 12.87 4.40
CA PRO A 296 -33.82 13.91 5.20
C PRO A 296 -32.85 14.70 6.08
N GLY A 297 -31.81 14.04 6.59
CA GLY A 297 -30.82 14.65 7.49
C GLY A 297 -29.49 13.91 7.47
N THR A 298 -28.54 14.45 8.22
CA THR A 298 -27.16 13.95 8.28
C THR A 298 -27.06 12.53 8.85
N LYS A 299 -27.90 12.19 9.83
CA LYS A 299 -27.90 10.88 10.48
C LYS A 299 -28.33 9.78 9.50
N GLU A 300 -29.38 10.03 8.75
CA GLU A 300 -29.88 9.10 7.73
C GLU A 300 -28.88 8.96 6.57
N ALA A 301 -28.31 10.07 6.12
CA ALA A 301 -27.29 10.07 5.07
C ALA A 301 -26.09 9.19 5.47
N SER A 302 -25.62 9.30 6.71
CA SER A 302 -24.45 8.55 7.22
C SER A 302 -24.65 7.03 7.16
N GLN A 303 -25.87 6.52 7.29
CA GLN A 303 -26.18 5.08 7.21
C GLN A 303 -25.93 4.52 5.80
N TYR A 304 -26.06 5.34 4.76
CA TYR A 304 -25.90 4.93 3.37
C TYR A 304 -24.49 5.17 2.81
N VAL A 305 -23.61 5.85 3.56
CA VAL A 305 -22.20 6.10 3.15
C VAL A 305 -21.49 4.81 2.80
N PHE A 306 -21.71 3.76 3.59
CA PHE A 306 -21.10 2.45 3.36
C PHE A 306 -21.36 1.91 1.96
N PHE A 307 -22.60 2.01 1.46
CA PHE A 307 -22.96 1.50 0.13
C PHE A 307 -22.28 2.28 -0.99
N VAL A 308 -22.13 3.61 -0.83
CA VAL A 308 -21.41 4.44 -1.80
C VAL A 308 -19.91 4.13 -1.79
N MET A 309 -19.35 3.81 -0.61
CA MET A 309 -17.93 3.53 -0.43
C MET A 309 -17.55 2.07 -0.69
N LEU A 310 -18.53 1.17 -0.83
CA LEU A 310 -18.29 -0.26 -1.03
C LEU A 310 -17.34 -0.57 -2.20
N PRO A 311 -17.42 0.10 -3.38
CA PRO A 311 -16.47 -0.13 -4.46
C PRO A 311 -15.01 0.16 -4.09
N LEU A 312 -14.76 1.13 -3.17
CA LEU A 312 -13.41 1.44 -2.69
C LEU A 312 -12.86 0.37 -1.74
N LEU A 313 -13.71 -0.45 -1.13
CA LEU A 313 -13.28 -1.56 -0.28
C LEU A 313 -12.79 -2.76 -1.09
N ILE A 314 -13.26 -2.92 -2.34
CA ILE A 314 -12.88 -4.05 -3.20
C ILE A 314 -11.35 -4.13 -3.38
N PRO A 315 -10.63 -3.05 -3.74
CA PRO A 315 -9.17 -3.09 -3.86
C PRO A 315 -8.46 -3.43 -2.55
N LEU A 316 -9.01 -3.03 -1.40
CA LEU A 316 -8.44 -3.35 -0.08
C LEU A 316 -8.46 -4.85 0.18
N TYR A 317 -9.61 -5.52 -0.09
CA TYR A 317 -9.74 -6.97 0.09
C TYR A 317 -8.99 -7.76 -0.97
N LEU A 318 -8.92 -7.25 -2.20
CA LEU A 318 -8.23 -7.91 -3.32
C LEU A 318 -6.79 -7.44 -3.50
N ASN A 319 -6.21 -6.75 -2.49
CA ASN A 319 -4.86 -6.18 -2.58
C ASN A 319 -3.84 -7.22 -3.04
N SER A 320 -3.79 -8.39 -2.39
CA SER A 320 -2.84 -9.45 -2.75
C SER A 320 -3.02 -9.93 -4.20
N ALA A 321 -4.27 -10.13 -4.64
CA ALA A 321 -4.55 -10.56 -6.02
C ALA A 321 -4.16 -9.50 -7.06
N ILE A 322 -4.31 -8.21 -6.74
CA ILE A 322 -3.93 -7.09 -7.62
C ILE A 322 -2.41 -6.91 -7.67
N THR A 323 -1.73 -7.09 -6.53
CA THR A 323 -0.28 -6.85 -6.43
C THR A 323 0.55 -8.02 -6.94
N ASN A 324 0.05 -9.27 -6.83
CA ASN A 324 0.74 -10.45 -7.34
C ASN A 324 0.67 -10.57 -8.88
N ASP A 325 -0.39 -10.03 -9.49
CA ASP A 325 -0.52 -9.96 -10.96
C ASP A 325 -1.09 -8.59 -11.37
N PRO A 326 -0.27 -7.53 -11.33
CA PRO A 326 -0.71 -6.15 -11.61
C PRO A 326 -1.22 -5.94 -13.04
N ASN A 327 -0.79 -6.75 -13.98
CA ASN A 327 -1.20 -6.70 -15.39
C ASN A 327 -2.19 -7.79 -15.78
N GLY A 328 -2.61 -8.62 -14.83
CA GLY A 328 -3.64 -9.65 -15.02
C GLY A 328 -5.02 -9.08 -15.30
N THR A 329 -5.93 -9.99 -15.68
CA THR A 329 -7.30 -9.63 -16.07
C THR A 329 -8.07 -8.94 -14.95
N LEU A 330 -7.91 -9.39 -13.69
CA LEU A 330 -8.60 -8.82 -12.52
C LEU A 330 -8.13 -7.37 -12.27
N ALA A 331 -6.83 -7.14 -12.16
CA ALA A 331 -6.25 -5.83 -11.89
C ALA A 331 -6.57 -4.85 -13.04
N THR A 332 -6.50 -5.31 -14.29
CA THR A 332 -6.85 -4.52 -15.47
C THR A 332 -8.34 -4.16 -15.45
N ALA A 333 -9.23 -5.11 -15.24
CA ALA A 333 -10.68 -4.85 -15.19
C ALA A 333 -11.04 -3.83 -14.09
N LEU A 334 -10.55 -4.05 -12.86
CA LEU A 334 -10.80 -3.13 -11.74
C LEU A 334 -10.20 -1.73 -11.95
N SER A 335 -9.07 -1.61 -12.66
CA SER A 335 -8.46 -0.32 -12.97
C SER A 335 -9.19 0.46 -14.07
N LEU A 336 -10.05 -0.20 -14.86
CA LEU A 336 -10.89 0.43 -15.87
C LEU A 336 -12.29 0.79 -15.35
N VAL A 337 -12.76 0.13 -14.28
CA VAL A 337 -14.04 0.47 -13.64
C VAL A 337 -13.91 1.81 -12.90
N PRO A 338 -14.73 2.85 -13.24
CA PRO A 338 -14.54 4.20 -12.69
C PRO A 338 -14.63 4.31 -11.18
N LEU A 339 -15.39 3.43 -10.51
CA LEU A 339 -15.53 3.47 -9.05
C LEU A 339 -14.35 2.84 -8.30
N THR A 340 -13.62 1.93 -8.90
CA THR A 340 -12.45 1.28 -8.29
C THR A 340 -11.13 1.84 -8.81
N SER A 341 -11.12 2.38 -10.03
CA SER A 341 -9.93 2.87 -10.72
C SER A 341 -9.12 3.93 -9.94
N PRO A 342 -9.72 4.83 -9.14
CA PRO A 342 -8.97 5.82 -8.37
C PRO A 342 -8.01 5.23 -7.33
N ILE A 343 -8.23 3.98 -6.94
CA ILE A 343 -7.35 3.26 -6.02
C ILE A 343 -6.51 2.23 -6.77
N VAL A 344 -7.14 1.41 -7.65
CA VAL A 344 -6.45 0.29 -8.30
C VAL A 344 -5.36 0.77 -9.27
N MET A 345 -5.60 1.85 -10.03
CA MET A 345 -4.57 2.34 -10.94
C MET A 345 -3.32 2.87 -10.22
N PRO A 346 -3.41 3.72 -9.16
CA PRO A 346 -2.26 4.08 -8.33
C PRO A 346 -1.52 2.88 -7.73
N MET A 347 -2.24 1.84 -7.26
CA MET A 347 -1.60 0.62 -6.76
C MET A 347 -0.75 -0.07 -7.83
N ARG A 348 -1.28 -0.19 -9.06
CA ARG A 348 -0.56 -0.78 -10.20
C ARG A 348 0.65 0.07 -10.61
N LEU A 349 0.51 1.40 -10.60
CA LEU A 349 1.58 2.34 -10.99
C LEU A 349 2.77 2.33 -10.03
N VAL A 350 2.51 2.08 -8.75
CA VAL A 350 3.54 2.01 -7.70
C VAL A 350 4.19 0.61 -7.66
N GLY A 351 3.50 -0.42 -8.14
CA GLY A 351 4.05 -1.76 -8.33
C GLY A 351 4.84 -1.86 -9.65
N GLU A 352 4.53 -2.85 -10.46
CA GLU A 352 5.20 -3.12 -11.74
C GLU A 352 4.86 -2.11 -12.86
N GLY A 353 3.90 -1.20 -12.61
CA GLY A 353 3.39 -0.26 -13.61
C GLY A 353 2.21 -0.81 -14.41
N ALA A 354 1.68 0.03 -15.30
CA ALA A 354 0.60 -0.31 -16.20
C ALA A 354 0.90 0.22 -17.61
N PRO A 355 0.45 -0.46 -18.69
CA PRO A 355 0.58 0.05 -20.03
C PRO A 355 -0.10 1.42 -20.20
N LEU A 356 0.54 2.36 -20.89
CA LEU A 356 0.03 3.73 -21.09
C LEU A 356 -1.39 3.75 -21.66
N LEU A 357 -1.71 2.82 -22.56
CA LEU A 357 -3.05 2.72 -23.14
C LEU A 357 -4.11 2.43 -22.06
N GLN A 358 -3.81 1.57 -21.09
CA GLN A 358 -4.73 1.25 -19.99
C GLN A 358 -4.88 2.44 -19.03
N ILE A 359 -3.80 3.18 -18.77
CA ILE A 359 -3.82 4.41 -17.97
C ILE A 359 -4.75 5.44 -18.63
N LEU A 360 -4.57 5.69 -19.92
CA LEU A 360 -5.38 6.67 -20.65
C LEU A 360 -6.84 6.22 -20.81
N ALA A 361 -7.08 4.94 -21.08
CA ALA A 361 -8.43 4.39 -21.19
C ALA A 361 -9.18 4.45 -19.85
N GLY A 362 -8.54 4.04 -18.75
CA GLY A 362 -9.11 4.14 -17.41
C GLY A 362 -9.44 5.56 -17.00
N LEU A 363 -8.53 6.51 -17.27
CA LEU A 363 -8.75 7.93 -17.02
C LEU A 363 -9.89 8.48 -17.87
N GLY A 364 -9.96 8.13 -19.16
CA GLY A 364 -11.06 8.53 -20.05
C GLY A 364 -12.41 8.04 -19.54
N LEU A 365 -12.50 6.76 -19.15
CA LEU A 365 -13.72 6.18 -18.56
C LEU A 365 -14.09 6.87 -17.24
N LEU A 366 -13.11 7.18 -16.40
CA LEU A 366 -13.30 7.88 -15.14
C LEU A 366 -13.84 9.31 -15.37
N ILE A 367 -13.28 10.05 -16.33
CA ILE A 367 -13.77 11.40 -16.71
C ILE A 367 -15.23 11.34 -17.18
N VAL A 368 -15.55 10.40 -18.07
CA VAL A 368 -16.93 10.23 -18.55
C VAL A 368 -17.88 9.91 -17.39
N ALA A 369 -17.46 9.03 -16.48
CA ALA A 369 -18.26 8.69 -15.29
C ALA A 369 -18.44 9.89 -14.34
N VAL A 370 -17.40 10.71 -14.14
CA VAL A 370 -17.49 11.96 -13.35
C VAL A 370 -18.53 12.90 -13.95
N LEU A 371 -18.47 13.16 -15.27
CA LEU A 371 -19.42 14.05 -15.94
C LEU A 371 -20.86 13.50 -15.84
N ALA A 372 -21.04 12.22 -16.08
CA ALA A 372 -22.34 11.56 -15.95
C ALA A 372 -22.88 11.64 -14.51
N THR A 373 -22.04 11.43 -13.50
CA THR A 373 -22.43 11.49 -12.08
C THR A 373 -22.79 12.93 -11.67
N ILE A 374 -21.99 13.93 -12.05
CA ILE A 374 -22.29 15.35 -11.76
C ILE A 374 -23.60 15.75 -12.42
N TRP A 375 -23.83 15.37 -13.68
CA TRP A 375 -25.06 15.64 -14.38
C TRP A 375 -26.29 14.99 -13.69
N LEU A 376 -26.16 13.73 -13.29
CA LEU A 376 -27.22 13.02 -12.57
C LEU A 376 -27.52 13.69 -11.23
N VAL A 377 -26.51 13.99 -10.42
CA VAL A 377 -26.63 14.64 -9.12
C VAL A 377 -27.23 16.04 -9.23
N ALA A 378 -26.82 16.82 -10.24
CA ALA A 378 -27.41 18.13 -10.51
C ALA A 378 -28.93 18.06 -10.80
N ARG A 379 -29.39 17.01 -11.51
CA ARG A 379 -30.82 16.75 -11.70
C ARG A 379 -31.52 16.39 -10.40
N VAL A 380 -30.90 15.57 -9.55
CA VAL A 380 -31.42 15.24 -8.22
C VAL A 380 -31.59 16.49 -7.38
N PHE A 381 -30.61 17.37 -7.35
CA PHE A 381 -30.72 18.66 -6.64
C PHE A 381 -31.87 19.52 -7.15
N ARG A 382 -32.05 19.60 -8.48
CA ARG A 382 -33.15 20.36 -9.08
C ARG A 382 -34.51 19.76 -8.73
N ALA A 383 -34.64 18.44 -8.76
CA ALA A 383 -35.86 17.74 -8.42
C ALA A 383 -36.23 17.94 -6.93
N GLN A 384 -35.24 17.93 -6.04
CA GLN A 384 -35.43 18.18 -4.60
C GLN A 384 -35.89 19.61 -4.32
N ALA A 385 -35.36 20.61 -5.03
CA ALA A 385 -35.76 21.99 -4.89
C ALA A 385 -37.26 22.20 -5.25
N LEU A 386 -37.80 21.41 -6.16
CA LEU A 386 -39.20 21.46 -6.58
C LEU A 386 -40.14 20.67 -5.65
N LEU A 387 -39.63 19.73 -4.87
CA LEU A 387 -40.41 18.84 -4.01
C LEU A 387 -40.40 19.27 -2.53
N SER A 388 -40.01 20.50 -2.23
CA SER A 388 -39.95 21.07 -0.86
C SER A 388 -41.23 20.77 -0.07
N GLY A 389 -41.13 19.81 0.90
CA GLY A 389 -42.22 19.48 1.83
C GLY A 389 -42.66 18.03 1.90
N ASN A 390 -42.37 17.20 0.91
CA ASN A 390 -42.76 15.77 0.92
C ASN A 390 -41.54 14.84 0.96
N LYS A 391 -41.66 13.72 1.70
CA LYS A 391 -40.60 12.68 1.69
C LYS A 391 -40.42 12.18 0.25
N PRO A 392 -39.20 12.23 -0.30
CA PRO A 392 -38.95 11.77 -1.66
C PRO A 392 -39.25 10.27 -1.78
N SER A 393 -40.22 9.91 -2.61
CA SER A 393 -40.42 8.50 -3.01
C SER A 393 -39.52 8.23 -4.22
N LEU A 394 -39.05 6.99 -4.38
CA LEU A 394 -38.29 6.57 -5.56
C LEU A 394 -39.09 6.86 -6.86
N ALA A 395 -40.39 6.72 -6.84
CA ALA A 395 -41.29 7.01 -7.97
C ALA A 395 -41.28 8.52 -8.34
N SER A 396 -41.28 9.42 -7.35
CA SER A 396 -41.21 10.87 -7.60
C SER A 396 -39.85 11.33 -8.13
N LEU A 397 -38.76 10.68 -7.69
CA LEU A 397 -37.42 10.91 -8.20
C LEU A 397 -37.28 10.46 -9.68
N VAL A 398 -37.75 9.27 -10.01
CA VAL A 398 -37.75 8.76 -11.40
C VAL A 398 -38.61 9.64 -12.30
N ALA A 399 -39.75 10.11 -11.84
CA ALA A 399 -40.60 11.04 -12.59
C ALA A 399 -39.91 12.42 -12.82
N ALA A 400 -39.18 12.91 -11.82
CA ALA A 400 -38.43 14.17 -11.94
C ALA A 400 -37.16 14.06 -12.82
N LEU A 401 -36.57 12.87 -12.95
CA LEU A 401 -35.45 12.60 -13.82
C LEU A 401 -35.85 12.50 -15.31
N ARG A 402 -37.13 12.28 -15.60
CA ARG A 402 -37.66 12.19 -16.98
C ARG A 402 -38.03 13.55 -17.59
N LYS A 403 -38.14 14.60 -16.78
CA LYS A 403 -38.31 15.98 -17.20
C LYS A 403 -36.94 16.72 -17.23
#